data_b129da687005309d61ca9ff4d074a184
#
_entry.id   b129da687005309d61ca9ff4d074a184
#
_cell.length_a   1.000
_cell.length_b   1.000
_cell.length_c   1.000
_cell.angle_alpha   90.00
_cell.angle_beta   90.00
_cell.angle_gamma   90.00
#
_symmetry.space_group_name_H-M   'P 1'
#
loop_
_entity.id
_entity.type
_entity.pdbx_description
1 polymer ?
#
loop_
_entity_poly.entity_id
_entity_poly.type
_entity_poly.pdbx_seq_one_letter_code
_entity_poly.pdbx_strand_id
1 'polypeptide(L)'
;MEYRTLGKTGINVSSLCLGTDNFADPTPEKECAYILDKAIDHGINLIDTGDVYAEGEGEKIIGRALKANNKREKTLIATKVDHGRRRPGY
;
A
#
# COMPACT_ATOMS: atom_id res chain seq x y z
N MET A 1 9.55 3.09 16.12
CA MET A 1 9.09 2.00 15.22
C MET A 1 10.17 0.93 15.17
N GLU A 2 9.77 -0.31 15.39
CA GLU A 2 10.68 -1.44 15.24
C GLU A 2 10.70 -1.91 13.80
N TYR A 3 11.86 -2.39 13.36
CA TYR A 3 12.03 -2.95 12.03
C TYR A 3 12.59 -4.35 12.12
N ARG A 4 12.22 -5.19 11.18
CA ARG A 4 12.69 -6.57 11.11
C ARG A 4 13.07 -6.90 9.67
N THR A 5 14.03 -7.80 9.53
CA THR A 5 14.41 -8.26 8.21
C THR A 5 13.34 -9.21 7.67
N LEU A 6 12.93 -8.99 6.44
CA LEU A 6 11.95 -9.84 5.77
C LEU A 6 12.68 -11.12 5.34
N GLY A 7 12.56 -12.17 6.17
CA GLY A 7 13.22 -13.43 5.91
C GLY A 7 14.72 -13.25 5.73
N LYS A 8 15.26 -13.80 4.64
CA LYS A 8 16.67 -13.71 4.31
C LYS A 8 16.96 -12.70 3.21
N THR A 9 16.05 -11.75 2.99
CA THR A 9 16.17 -10.83 1.86
C THR A 9 17.10 -9.67 2.13
N GLY A 10 17.42 -9.37 3.39
CA GLY A 10 18.16 -8.15 3.74
C GLY A 10 17.28 -6.90 3.73
N ILE A 11 16.01 -7.03 3.42
CA ILE A 11 15.07 -5.90 3.39
C ILE A 11 14.48 -5.72 4.78
N ASN A 12 14.58 -4.50 5.31
CA ASN A 12 14.01 -4.18 6.61
C ASN A 12 12.59 -3.65 6.46
N VAL A 13 11.65 -4.26 7.17
CA VAL A 13 10.25 -3.85 7.15
C VAL A 13 9.84 -3.39 8.54
N SER A 14 8.97 -2.38 8.59
CA SER A 14 8.43 -1.93 9.86
C SER A 14 7.56 -3.03 10.48
N SER A 15 7.53 -3.06 11.81
CA SER A 15 6.72 -4.05 12.53
C SER A 15 5.22 -3.82 12.32
N LEU A 16 4.84 -2.60 11.95
CA LEU A 16 3.48 -2.27 11.57
C LEU A 16 3.40 -2.09 10.07
N CYS A 17 2.29 -2.50 9.51
CA CYS A 17 2.00 -2.40 8.08
C CYS A 17 0.71 -1.63 7.91
N LEU A 18 0.64 -0.76 6.92
CA LEU A 18 -0.60 -0.04 6.62
C LEU A 18 -1.43 -0.83 5.61
N GLY A 19 -2.60 -1.30 6.03
CA GLY A 19 -3.56 -1.92 5.13
C GLY A 19 -4.37 -0.85 4.40
N THR A 20 -4.76 -1.11 3.17
CA THR A 20 -5.40 -0.09 2.32
C THR A 20 -6.69 -0.57 1.67
N ASP A 21 -7.36 -1.54 2.24
CA ASP A 21 -8.60 -2.07 1.64
C ASP A 21 -9.73 -1.05 1.58
N ASN A 22 -9.65 0.02 2.39
CA ASN A 22 -10.65 1.09 2.37
C ASN A 22 -10.31 2.24 1.42
N PHE A 23 -9.17 2.21 0.78
CA PHE A 23 -8.76 3.29 -0.13
C PHE A 23 -9.69 3.32 -1.33
N ALA A 24 -10.15 4.52 -1.66
CA ALA A 24 -11.10 4.80 -2.73
C ALA A 24 -12.54 4.35 -2.43
N ASP A 25 -12.74 3.44 -1.49
CA ASP A 25 -14.08 2.95 -1.16
C ASP A 25 -14.09 2.45 0.30
N PRO A 26 -14.60 3.22 1.23
CA PRO A 26 -15.24 4.53 1.06
C PRO A 26 -14.31 5.73 1.20
N THR A 27 -13.02 5.54 1.49
CA THR A 27 -12.12 6.66 1.80
C THR A 27 -11.70 7.39 0.54
N PRO A 28 -11.99 8.70 0.41
CA PRO A 28 -11.61 9.45 -0.80
C PRO A 28 -10.09 9.63 -0.92
N GLU A 29 -9.64 9.87 -2.12
CA GLU A 29 -8.22 9.90 -2.45
C GLU A 29 -7.43 10.91 -1.60
N LYS A 30 -7.97 12.08 -1.37
CA LYS A 30 -7.30 13.11 -0.58
C LYS A 30 -7.01 12.63 0.83
N GLU A 31 -7.95 11.93 1.42
CA GLU A 31 -7.80 11.37 2.75
C GLU A 31 -6.83 10.20 2.76
N CYS A 32 -6.87 9.39 1.71
CA CYS A 32 -5.92 8.30 1.53
C CYS A 32 -4.48 8.82 1.50
N ALA A 33 -4.25 9.88 0.75
CA ALA A 33 -2.93 10.48 0.65
C ALA A 33 -2.44 11.00 2.01
N TYR A 34 -3.34 11.60 2.79
CA TYR A 34 -3.02 12.06 4.12
C TYR A 34 -2.65 10.91 5.06
N ILE A 35 -3.44 9.84 5.04
CA ILE A 35 -3.19 8.65 5.85
C ILE A 35 -1.83 8.05 5.50
N LEU A 36 -1.54 7.94 4.23
CA LEU A 36 -0.30 7.37 3.73
C LEU A 36 0.89 8.18 4.20
N ASP A 37 0.79 9.51 4.06
CA ASP A 37 1.83 10.43 4.51
C ASP A 37 2.10 10.29 5.99
N LYS A 38 1.05 10.26 6.79
CA LYS A 38 1.18 10.15 8.24
C LYS A 38 1.81 8.82 8.64
N ALA A 39 1.39 7.74 8.01
CA ALA A 39 1.94 6.42 8.30
C ALA A 39 3.45 6.38 8.03
N ILE A 40 3.86 6.91 6.89
CA ILE A 40 5.27 6.94 6.51
C ILE A 40 6.06 7.85 7.45
N ASP A 41 5.52 8.99 7.81
CA ASP A 41 6.16 9.92 8.74
C ASP A 41 6.39 9.28 10.12
N HIS A 42 5.55 8.33 10.50
CA HIS A 42 5.70 7.61 11.76
C HIS A 42 6.55 6.34 11.64
N GLY A 43 7.15 6.13 10.50
CA GLY A 43 8.13 5.05 10.33
C GLY A 43 7.61 3.79 9.66
N ILE A 44 6.34 3.75 9.25
CA ILE A 44 5.80 2.61 8.52
C ILE A 44 6.38 2.65 7.11
N ASN A 45 7.00 1.56 6.68
CA ASN A 45 7.56 1.48 5.34
C ASN A 45 6.97 0.36 4.51
N LEU A 46 5.95 -0.32 5.02
CA LEU A 46 5.30 -1.42 4.32
C LEU A 46 3.82 -1.12 4.16
N ILE A 47 3.37 -1.06 2.91
CA ILE A 47 1.98 -0.78 2.56
C ILE A 47 1.41 -2.04 1.95
N ASP A 48 0.32 -2.54 2.51
CA ASP A 48 -0.36 -3.74 2.01
C ASP A 48 -1.56 -3.34 1.18
N THR A 49 -1.62 -3.81 -0.06
CA THR A 49 -2.70 -3.50 -0.98
C THR A 49 -3.07 -4.76 -1.77
N GLY A 50 -3.94 -4.62 -2.74
CA GLY A 50 -4.36 -5.71 -3.61
C GLY A 50 -4.92 -5.15 -4.90
N ASP A 51 -4.81 -5.92 -5.97
CA ASP A 51 -5.27 -5.47 -7.28
C ASP A 51 -6.79 -5.34 -7.36
N VAL A 52 -7.52 -5.96 -6.43
CA VAL A 52 -8.98 -5.88 -6.41
C VAL A 52 -9.52 -4.77 -5.52
N TYR A 53 -8.69 -4.14 -4.72
CA TYR A 53 -9.15 -3.09 -3.81
C TYR A 53 -9.71 -1.93 -4.63
N ALA A 54 -11.00 -1.66 -4.46
CA ALA A 54 -11.72 -0.67 -5.25
C ALA A 54 -11.47 -0.86 -6.75
N GLU A 55 -11.44 -2.12 -7.19
CA GLU A 55 -11.26 -2.50 -8.60
C GLU A 55 -9.99 -1.93 -9.22
N GLY A 56 -8.92 -1.91 -8.45
CA GLY A 56 -7.62 -1.42 -8.90
C GLY A 56 -7.37 0.05 -8.59
N GLU A 57 -8.38 0.78 -8.18
CA GLU A 57 -8.24 2.19 -7.89
C GLU A 57 -7.37 2.43 -6.67
N GLY A 58 -7.40 1.50 -5.70
CA GLY A 58 -6.54 1.59 -4.51
C GLY A 58 -5.07 1.66 -4.86
N GLU A 59 -4.60 0.79 -5.76
CA GLU A 59 -3.20 0.79 -6.19
C GLU A 59 -2.84 2.10 -6.90
N LYS A 60 -3.75 2.62 -7.71
CA LYS A 60 -3.52 3.88 -8.42
C LYS A 60 -3.38 5.05 -7.46
N ILE A 61 -4.22 5.10 -6.44
CA ILE A 61 -4.15 6.14 -5.43
C ILE A 61 -2.82 6.10 -4.69
N ILE A 62 -2.38 4.91 -4.29
CA ILE A 62 -1.10 4.75 -3.62
C ILE A 62 0.04 5.26 -4.50
N GLY A 63 0.02 4.87 -5.77
CA GLY A 63 1.03 5.31 -6.72
C GLY A 63 1.08 6.82 -6.88
N ARG A 64 -0.08 7.45 -7.04
CA ARG A 64 -0.14 8.91 -7.18
C ARG A 64 0.36 9.61 -5.92
N ALA A 65 -0.06 9.13 -4.75
CA ALA A 65 0.34 9.74 -3.49
C ALA A 65 1.84 9.64 -3.24
N LEU A 66 2.43 8.47 -3.49
CA LEU A 66 3.86 8.26 -3.25
C LEU A 66 4.71 9.04 -4.26
N LYS A 67 4.21 9.23 -5.47
CA LYS A 67 4.88 10.06 -6.45
C LYS A 67 4.82 11.54 -6.05
N ALA A 68 3.66 11.99 -5.60
CA ALA A 68 3.46 13.39 -5.22
C ALA A 68 4.31 13.79 -4.01
N ASN A 69 4.44 12.90 -3.03
CA ASN A 69 5.24 13.20 -1.83
C ASN A 69 6.69 12.74 -1.92
N ASN A 70 7.07 12.14 -3.07
CA ASN A 70 8.42 11.71 -3.35
C ASN A 70 8.95 10.64 -2.37
N LYS A 71 8.07 9.76 -1.91
CA LYS A 71 8.42 8.73 -0.92
C LYS A 71 8.39 7.30 -1.46
N ARG A 72 8.22 7.14 -2.78
CA ARG A 72 8.11 5.80 -3.37
C ARG A 72 9.33 4.91 -3.07
N GLU A 73 10.51 5.48 -3.14
CA GLU A 73 11.74 4.71 -2.94
C GLU A 73 11.93 4.23 -1.51
N LYS A 74 11.33 4.91 -0.55
CA LYS A 74 11.41 4.53 0.86
C LYS A 74 10.33 3.54 1.26
N THR A 75 9.43 3.20 0.37
CA THR A 75 8.21 2.48 0.70
C THR A 75 8.17 1.16 -0.03
N LEU A 76 7.90 0.11 0.71
CA LEU A 76 7.69 -1.23 0.17
C LEU A 76 6.19 -1.44 0.01
N ILE A 77 5.81 -1.98 -1.13
CA ILE A 77 4.41 -2.25 -1.42
C ILE A 77 4.23 -3.74 -1.61
N ALA A 78 3.36 -4.32 -0.79
CA ALA A 78 2.95 -5.71 -0.95
C ALA A 78 1.58 -5.70 -1.60
N THR A 79 1.46 -6.28 -2.78
CA THR A 79 0.18 -6.37 -3.46
C THR A 79 -0.16 -7.84 -3.72
N LYS A 80 -1.37 -8.07 -4.15
CA LYS A 80 -1.90 -9.42 -4.33
C LYS A 80 -2.63 -9.49 -5.66
N VAL A 81 -2.65 -10.68 -6.24
CA VAL A 81 -3.44 -10.98 -7.44
C VAL A 81 -4.65 -11.79 -7.00
N ASP A 82 -5.84 -11.30 -7.31
CA ASP A 82 -7.06 -12.03 -7.02
C ASP A 82 -7.47 -12.83 -8.25
N HIS A 83 -7.08 -14.07 -8.26
CA HIS A 83 -7.37 -14.96 -9.40
C HIS A 83 -8.86 -15.31 -9.45
N GLY A 84 -9.42 -15.25 -10.64
CA GLY A 84 -10.79 -15.67 -10.89
C GLY A 84 -11.85 -14.65 -10.58
N ARG A 85 -11.50 -13.52 -10.04
CA ARG A 85 -12.49 -12.57 -9.58
C ARG A 85 -13.11 -11.73 -10.70
N ARG A 86 -12.30 -11.25 -11.62
CA ARG A 86 -12.74 -10.26 -12.60
C ARG A 86 -12.78 -10.76 -14.01
N ARG A 87 -12.44 -12.01 -14.22
CA ARG A 87 -12.33 -12.56 -15.57
C ARG A 87 -13.19 -13.80 -15.70
N PRO A 88 -14.28 -13.70 -16.44
CA PRO A 88 -15.13 -14.87 -16.67
C PRO A 88 -14.29 -16.02 -17.23
N GLY A 89 -14.46 -17.20 -16.67
CA GLY A 89 -13.71 -18.37 -17.09
C GLY A 89 -12.29 -18.47 -16.58
N TYR A 90 -11.91 -17.59 -15.72
CA TYR A 90 -10.55 -17.49 -15.20
C TYR A 90 -10.29 -18.47 -14.05
#